data_7dbd6413d5bb04b64b6fb3f5ec63238e
#
_entry.id   7dbd6413d5bb04b64b6fb3f5ec63238e
#
_cell.length_a   1.000
_cell.length_b   1.000
_cell.length_c   1.000
_cell.angle_alpha   90.00
_cell.angle_beta   90.00
_cell.angle_gamma   90.00
#
_symmetry.space_group_name_H-M   'P 1'
#
loop_
_entity.id
_entity.type
_entity.pdbx_description
1 polymer ?
#
loop_
_entity_poly.entity_id
_entity_poly.type
_entity_poly.pdbx_seq_one_letter_code
_entity_poly.pdbx_strand_id
1 'polypeptide(L)'
;MKSPISILTWLCLRFLASCISNKKTSLEAFKQDVYTPEYATGFKILGADKAASTLIQVSNPWQGAKDVKMSYFISRNGEQAPAGFNGPTIPAGAKRIVCMASSYIAMFDALGQVDKIVGVSGIDYVSNPYILAHKNSIKDMGPEMNYELLLGLKPDVVLLYGIGDAQTAVTDKLKELYIPYMYVGEYLEESPLGKAEWLVALAELTDSREKGIEIFREIPKRYQVLKALTESVEQRPTVMLNPPWNDSWVMPSTQSYMAQLVTDAGADYIYKENTSNSSTPIGLETAYKLIQKADYWINVGMASTLDELKTVNPKFVDAKAVREKTVYNNNLRTTPTGGNDYWESAVVRPDVVLRDLIHIFHPELVSDSLYYYRHLE
;
A
#
# COMPACT_ATOMS: atom_id res chain seq x y z
N MET A 1 -25.52 72.67 -54.21
CA MET A 1 -25.09 72.70 -52.78
C MET A 1 -24.68 71.28 -52.37
N LYS A 2 -23.48 71.15 -51.93
CA LYS A 2 -22.71 69.89 -51.85
C LYS A 2 -23.05 69.06 -50.63
N SER A 3 -23.40 67.76 -50.82
CA SER A 3 -23.50 66.73 -49.80
C SER A 3 -22.08 66.16 -49.48
N PRO A 4 -21.74 65.89 -48.22
CA PRO A 4 -20.51 65.17 -47.90
C PRO A 4 -20.76 63.65 -47.78
N ILE A 5 -19.87 62.93 -48.39
CA ILE A 5 -19.71 61.47 -48.44
C ILE A 5 -19.24 60.96 -47.06
N SER A 6 -20.02 60.05 -46.44
CA SER A 6 -19.62 59.34 -45.23
C SER A 6 -18.81 58.10 -45.63
N ILE A 7 -17.52 58.07 -45.22
CA ILE A 7 -16.62 56.93 -45.38
C ILE A 7 -16.84 55.96 -44.18
N LEU A 8 -17.47 54.82 -44.46
CA LEU A 8 -17.66 53.73 -43.49
C LEU A 8 -16.41 52.82 -43.51
N THR A 9 -15.57 52.97 -42.51
CA THR A 9 -14.38 52.17 -42.34
C THR A 9 -14.76 50.81 -41.81
N TRP A 10 -14.61 49.75 -42.61
CA TRP A 10 -14.76 48.34 -42.17
C TRP A 10 -13.52 47.93 -41.41
N LEU A 11 -13.66 47.73 -40.08
CA LEU A 11 -12.64 47.15 -39.20
C LEU A 11 -12.78 45.61 -39.30
N CYS A 12 -11.97 44.94 -40.11
CA CYS A 12 -11.84 43.48 -40.13
C CYS A 12 -11.11 43.01 -38.86
N LEU A 13 -11.85 42.61 -37.88
CA LEU A 13 -11.32 41.82 -36.74
C LEU A 13 -10.95 40.42 -37.29
N ARG A 14 -9.71 40.19 -37.55
CA ARG A 14 -9.18 38.81 -37.74
C ARG A 14 -9.14 38.10 -36.38
N PHE A 15 -10.11 37.24 -36.11
CA PHE A 15 -10.00 36.20 -35.10
C PHE A 15 -8.93 35.22 -35.56
N LEU A 16 -7.74 35.32 -34.99
CA LEU A 16 -6.76 34.25 -35.07
C LEU A 16 -7.30 33.12 -34.15
N ALA A 17 -8.11 32.23 -34.72
CA ALA A 17 -8.35 30.93 -34.14
C ALA A 17 -7.01 30.19 -34.12
N SER A 18 -6.28 30.27 -33.02
CA SER A 18 -5.16 29.39 -32.77
C SER A 18 -5.72 27.98 -32.68
N CYS A 19 -5.68 27.22 -33.74
CA CYS A 19 -5.84 25.79 -33.73
C CYS A 19 -4.66 25.24 -32.90
N ILE A 20 -4.87 25.05 -31.61
CA ILE A 20 -4.03 24.19 -30.79
C ILE A 20 -4.23 22.80 -31.38
N SER A 21 -3.33 22.42 -32.28
CA SER A 21 -3.22 21.06 -32.79
C SER A 21 -2.83 20.20 -31.59
N ASN A 22 -3.81 19.59 -30.94
CA ASN A 22 -3.59 18.53 -29.95
C ASN A 22 -2.98 17.32 -30.68
N LYS A 23 -1.69 17.41 -31.04
CA LYS A 23 -0.94 16.22 -31.44
C LYS A 23 -0.93 15.28 -30.24
N LYS A 24 -1.70 14.20 -30.33
CA LYS A 24 -1.63 13.11 -29.35
C LYS A 24 -0.18 12.64 -29.29
N THR A 25 0.42 12.72 -28.12
CA THR A 25 1.75 12.15 -27.85
C THR A 25 1.67 10.64 -28.10
N SER A 26 2.68 10.04 -28.71
CA SER A 26 2.70 8.58 -28.89
C SER A 26 3.00 7.88 -27.56
N LEU A 27 2.50 6.67 -27.38
CA LEU A 27 2.80 5.87 -26.19
C LEU A 27 4.31 5.64 -26.01
N GLU A 28 5.03 5.46 -27.10
CA GLU A 28 6.49 5.26 -27.13
C GLU A 28 7.28 6.49 -26.66
N ALA A 29 6.66 7.68 -26.64
CA ALA A 29 7.30 8.89 -26.11
C ALA A 29 7.39 8.90 -24.58
N PHE A 30 6.54 8.14 -23.88
CA PHE A 30 6.56 8.03 -22.41
C PHE A 30 7.66 7.07 -21.94
N LYS A 31 8.91 7.50 -22.03
CA LYS A 31 10.11 6.74 -21.68
C LYS A 31 11.08 7.48 -20.76
N GLN A 32 10.78 8.75 -20.46
CA GLN A 32 11.57 9.55 -19.56
C GLN A 32 11.21 9.16 -18.12
N ASP A 33 12.20 8.73 -17.33
CA ASP A 33 11.98 8.46 -15.92
C ASP A 33 11.70 9.77 -15.17
N VAL A 34 10.46 9.91 -14.71
CA VAL A 34 10.00 11.02 -13.86
C VAL A 34 10.21 10.67 -12.40
N TYR A 35 9.98 9.41 -12.06
CA TYR A 35 10.30 8.85 -10.76
C TYR A 35 10.62 7.35 -10.91
N THR A 36 11.82 6.98 -10.49
CA THR A 36 12.25 5.59 -10.35
C THR A 36 12.39 5.33 -8.85
N PRO A 37 11.62 4.40 -8.30
CA PRO A 37 11.72 4.04 -6.88
C PRO A 37 13.11 3.54 -6.51
N GLU A 38 13.52 3.84 -5.29
CA GLU A 38 14.79 3.38 -4.70
C GLU A 38 14.65 2.00 -4.05
N TYR A 39 13.50 1.73 -3.45
CA TYR A 39 13.21 0.51 -2.68
C TYR A 39 12.08 -0.33 -3.29
N ALA A 40 11.06 0.31 -3.85
CA ALA A 40 9.95 -0.40 -4.48
C ALA A 40 10.34 -0.96 -5.84
N THR A 41 9.83 -2.13 -6.17
CA THR A 41 10.06 -2.82 -7.46
C THR A 41 8.81 -2.87 -8.33
N GLY A 42 7.65 -2.65 -7.74
CA GLY A 42 6.36 -2.85 -8.38
C GLY A 42 5.87 -1.69 -9.23
N PHE A 43 6.47 -0.49 -9.16
CA PHE A 43 6.01 0.64 -9.97
C PHE A 43 7.13 1.55 -10.46
N LYS A 44 6.83 2.39 -11.45
CA LYS A 44 7.60 3.58 -11.84
C LYS A 44 6.69 4.61 -12.48
N ILE A 45 7.14 5.87 -12.56
CA ILE A 45 6.42 6.96 -13.17
C ILE A 45 7.23 7.48 -14.37
N LEU A 46 6.60 7.46 -15.55
CA LEU A 46 7.21 7.83 -16.81
C LEU A 46 6.57 9.11 -17.36
N GLY A 47 7.38 9.93 -17.97
CA GLY A 47 6.97 11.14 -18.69
C GLY A 47 7.35 11.10 -20.16
N ALA A 48 6.89 12.11 -20.89
CA ALA A 48 7.27 12.34 -22.27
C ALA A 48 7.68 13.82 -22.46
N ASP A 49 8.57 14.06 -23.42
CA ASP A 49 8.95 15.44 -23.75
C ASP A 49 7.72 16.26 -24.14
N LYS A 50 7.60 17.46 -23.58
CA LYS A 50 6.47 18.41 -23.80
C LYS A 50 5.09 17.91 -23.35
N ALA A 51 4.98 16.81 -22.60
CA ALA A 51 3.74 16.38 -21.97
C ALA A 51 3.76 16.75 -20.48
N ALA A 52 2.64 17.28 -19.99
CA ALA A 52 2.43 17.47 -18.54
C ALA A 52 1.96 16.17 -17.88
N SER A 53 1.27 15.34 -18.65
CA SER A 53 0.75 14.03 -18.21
C SER A 53 1.85 13.00 -18.06
N THR A 54 1.60 11.98 -17.23
CA THR A 54 2.53 10.90 -16.93
C THR A 54 1.88 9.54 -17.11
N LEU A 55 2.69 8.49 -17.12
CA LEU A 55 2.25 7.10 -16.99
C LEU A 55 2.77 6.51 -15.69
N ILE A 56 1.89 6.02 -14.84
CA ILE A 56 2.27 5.08 -13.78
C ILE A 56 2.29 3.69 -14.41
N GLN A 57 3.44 3.03 -14.41
CA GLN A 57 3.58 1.66 -14.85
C GLN A 57 3.71 0.76 -13.62
N VAL A 58 2.81 -0.21 -13.47
CA VAL A 58 2.81 -1.20 -12.39
C VAL A 58 3.21 -2.55 -12.97
N SER A 59 4.18 -3.19 -12.33
CA SER A 59 4.70 -4.51 -12.71
C SER A 59 4.18 -5.57 -11.74
N ASN A 60 3.73 -6.70 -12.28
CA ASN A 60 3.24 -7.85 -11.52
C ASN A 60 2.26 -7.45 -10.41
N PRO A 61 1.11 -6.83 -10.74
CA PRO A 61 0.23 -6.13 -9.82
C PRO A 61 -0.55 -7.02 -8.83
N TRP A 62 -0.41 -8.35 -8.91
CA TRP A 62 -1.02 -9.31 -7.98
C TRP A 62 -0.14 -10.52 -7.76
N GLN A 63 -0.40 -11.25 -6.68
CA GLN A 63 0.35 -12.44 -6.32
C GLN A 63 0.27 -13.51 -7.42
N GLY A 64 1.44 -14.02 -7.82
CA GLY A 64 1.55 -15.00 -8.90
C GLY A 64 1.60 -14.41 -10.31
N ALA A 65 1.41 -13.10 -10.49
CA ALA A 65 1.64 -12.45 -11.79
C ALA A 65 3.12 -12.60 -12.20
N LYS A 66 3.34 -12.89 -13.48
CA LYS A 66 4.68 -13.00 -14.08
C LYS A 66 4.67 -12.22 -15.39
N ASP A 67 5.60 -11.29 -15.53
CA ASP A 67 5.77 -10.46 -16.73
C ASP A 67 4.54 -9.62 -17.10
N VAL A 68 3.64 -9.39 -16.14
CA VAL A 68 2.46 -8.54 -16.31
C VAL A 68 2.85 -7.08 -16.08
N LYS A 69 2.52 -6.22 -17.04
CA LYS A 69 2.68 -4.77 -16.92
C LYS A 69 1.36 -4.08 -17.19
N MET A 70 0.95 -3.22 -16.26
CA MET A 70 -0.21 -2.35 -16.44
C MET A 70 0.23 -0.90 -16.42
N SER A 71 -0.37 -0.09 -17.29
CA SER A 71 -0.06 1.33 -17.38
C SER A 71 -1.32 2.15 -17.15
N TYR A 72 -1.17 3.24 -16.40
CA TYR A 72 -2.23 4.18 -16.06
C TYR A 72 -1.82 5.57 -16.52
N PHE A 73 -2.64 6.20 -17.36
CA PHE A 73 -2.38 7.54 -17.85
C PHE A 73 -2.91 8.57 -16.86
N ILE A 74 -2.03 9.36 -16.29
CA ILE A 74 -2.38 10.43 -15.37
C ILE A 74 -2.50 11.73 -16.18
N SER A 75 -3.74 12.10 -16.51
CA SER A 75 -4.06 13.21 -17.40
C SER A 75 -3.94 14.55 -16.68
N ARG A 76 -3.12 15.45 -17.23
CA ARG A 76 -2.98 16.85 -16.80
C ARG A 76 -3.37 17.79 -17.93
N ASN A 77 -3.86 18.97 -17.58
CA ASN A 77 -4.18 20.06 -18.52
C ASN A 77 -5.13 19.65 -19.66
N GLY A 78 -5.98 18.63 -19.45
CA GLY A 78 -6.89 18.12 -20.48
C GLY A 78 -6.19 17.30 -21.59
N GLU A 79 -4.93 16.94 -21.42
CA GLU A 79 -4.21 16.08 -22.36
C GLU A 79 -4.90 14.73 -22.50
N GLN A 80 -5.03 14.28 -23.74
CA GLN A 80 -5.65 13.00 -24.07
C GLN A 80 -4.62 11.86 -23.97
N ALA A 81 -5.08 10.70 -23.60
CA ALA A 81 -4.24 9.51 -23.61
C ALA A 81 -3.60 9.27 -24.98
N PRO A 82 -2.38 8.73 -25.04
CA PRO A 82 -1.68 8.44 -26.28
C PRO A 82 -2.50 7.58 -27.24
N ALA A 83 -2.25 7.71 -28.54
CA ALA A 83 -2.88 6.84 -29.54
C ALA A 83 -2.48 5.37 -29.27
N GLY A 84 -3.47 4.47 -29.24
CA GLY A 84 -3.26 3.04 -28.92
C GLY A 84 -3.14 2.71 -27.44
N PHE A 85 -3.29 3.69 -26.53
CA PHE A 85 -3.33 3.42 -25.11
C PHE A 85 -4.67 2.79 -24.72
N ASN A 86 -4.62 1.63 -24.07
CA ASN A 86 -5.80 0.84 -23.68
C ASN A 86 -5.99 0.75 -22.15
N GLY A 87 -5.11 1.41 -21.37
CA GLY A 87 -5.21 1.44 -19.93
C GLY A 87 -6.21 2.49 -19.40
N PRO A 88 -6.48 2.50 -18.11
CA PRO A 88 -7.29 3.54 -17.47
C PRO A 88 -6.64 4.92 -17.59
N THR A 89 -7.47 5.94 -17.83
CA THR A 89 -7.11 7.35 -17.76
C THR A 89 -7.65 7.92 -16.46
N ILE A 90 -6.79 8.45 -15.62
CA ILE A 90 -7.10 9.00 -14.31
C ILE A 90 -6.78 10.50 -14.34
N PRO A 91 -7.69 11.39 -13.93
CA PRO A 91 -7.39 12.81 -13.85
C PRO A 91 -6.34 13.07 -12.77
N ALA A 92 -5.29 13.81 -13.08
CA ALA A 92 -4.39 14.32 -12.05
C ALA A 92 -5.17 15.25 -11.08
N GLY A 93 -4.79 15.21 -9.81
CA GLY A 93 -5.54 15.93 -8.78
C GLY A 93 -6.89 15.28 -8.44
N ALA A 94 -6.96 13.94 -8.52
CA ALA A 94 -8.15 13.16 -8.11
C ALA A 94 -8.66 13.59 -6.75
N LYS A 95 -9.99 13.79 -6.65
CA LYS A 95 -10.69 14.28 -5.45
C LYS A 95 -11.68 13.28 -4.87
N ARG A 96 -12.00 12.24 -5.61
CA ARG A 96 -12.99 11.21 -5.26
C ARG A 96 -12.36 9.84 -5.41
N ILE A 97 -11.77 9.36 -4.33
CA ILE A 97 -10.96 8.14 -4.32
C ILE A 97 -11.70 7.06 -3.55
N VAL A 98 -11.74 5.85 -4.10
CA VAL A 98 -12.22 4.65 -3.40
C VAL A 98 -11.01 3.75 -3.11
N CYS A 99 -10.82 3.41 -1.83
CA CYS A 99 -9.73 2.58 -1.33
C CYS A 99 -10.24 1.19 -0.97
N MET A 100 -9.79 0.15 -1.68
CA MET A 100 -10.18 -1.23 -1.40
C MET A 100 -9.24 -1.92 -0.39
N ALA A 101 -8.24 -1.21 0.16
CA ALA A 101 -7.40 -1.65 1.25
C ALA A 101 -7.13 -0.49 2.23
N SER A 102 -6.99 -0.81 3.52
CA SER A 102 -6.76 0.18 4.57
C SER A 102 -5.37 0.83 4.50
N SER A 103 -4.37 0.12 3.97
CA SER A 103 -3.02 0.66 3.73
C SER A 103 -3.03 1.92 2.84
N TYR A 104 -3.94 1.98 1.85
CA TYR A 104 -4.07 3.16 0.97
C TYR A 104 -4.63 4.37 1.73
N ILE A 105 -5.52 4.13 2.72
CA ILE A 105 -6.04 5.18 3.61
C ILE A 105 -4.88 5.85 4.34
N ALA A 106 -3.99 5.06 4.92
CA ALA A 106 -2.82 5.56 5.63
C ALA A 106 -1.86 6.35 4.74
N MET A 107 -1.69 5.95 3.48
CA MET A 107 -0.88 6.70 2.52
C MET A 107 -1.49 8.08 2.22
N PHE A 108 -2.82 8.17 2.00
CA PHE A 108 -3.47 9.47 1.82
C PHE A 108 -3.51 10.30 3.10
N ASP A 109 -3.61 9.68 4.27
CA ASP A 109 -3.50 10.38 5.54
C ASP A 109 -2.10 10.99 5.73
N ALA A 110 -1.04 10.24 5.44
CA ALA A 110 0.33 10.73 5.46
C ALA A 110 0.56 11.89 4.47
N LEU A 111 -0.12 11.89 3.33
CA LEU A 111 -0.14 13.00 2.37
C LEU A 111 -0.96 14.20 2.85
N GLY A 112 -1.75 14.06 3.93
CA GLY A 112 -2.71 15.07 4.38
C GLY A 112 -3.89 15.22 3.41
N GLN A 113 -4.34 14.11 2.79
CA GLN A 113 -5.36 14.09 1.74
C GLN A 113 -6.43 13.01 1.95
N VAL A 114 -6.58 12.56 3.19
CA VAL A 114 -7.60 11.56 3.58
C VAL A 114 -9.02 12.03 3.28
N ASP A 115 -9.25 13.33 3.24
CA ASP A 115 -10.52 13.98 2.88
C ASP A 115 -10.99 13.72 1.45
N LYS A 116 -10.10 13.26 0.56
CA LYS A 116 -10.42 12.85 -0.82
C LYS A 116 -11.03 11.45 -0.91
N ILE A 117 -11.01 10.68 0.16
CA ILE A 117 -11.57 9.33 0.20
C ILE A 117 -13.09 9.41 0.35
N VAL A 118 -13.80 8.84 -0.61
CA VAL A 118 -15.28 8.82 -0.64
C VAL A 118 -15.87 7.42 -0.41
N GLY A 119 -15.04 6.38 -0.47
CA GLY A 119 -15.43 5.01 -0.22
C GLY A 119 -14.24 4.14 0.20
N VAL A 120 -14.52 3.15 1.04
CA VAL A 120 -13.53 2.18 1.55
C VAL A 120 -14.15 0.79 1.58
N SER A 121 -13.34 -0.24 1.56
CA SER A 121 -13.81 -1.62 1.81
C SER A 121 -13.73 -1.93 3.29
N GLY A 122 -14.84 -2.40 3.88
CA GLY A 122 -14.89 -2.82 5.28
C GLY A 122 -14.69 -1.67 6.27
N ILE A 123 -15.53 -0.64 6.20
CA ILE A 123 -15.39 0.59 7.01
C ILE A 123 -15.31 0.34 8.52
N ASP A 124 -15.91 -0.76 9.00
CA ASP A 124 -15.85 -1.14 10.42
C ASP A 124 -14.47 -1.64 10.86
N TYR A 125 -13.65 -2.09 9.91
CA TYR A 125 -12.27 -2.54 10.16
C TYR A 125 -11.22 -1.46 9.92
N VAL A 126 -11.64 -0.24 9.58
CA VAL A 126 -10.73 0.91 9.45
C VAL A 126 -10.40 1.46 10.82
N SER A 127 -9.15 1.86 11.05
CA SER A 127 -8.67 2.49 12.28
C SER A 127 -8.46 3.99 12.18
N ASN A 128 -8.40 4.54 10.96
CA ASN A 128 -8.13 5.96 10.73
C ASN A 128 -9.20 6.87 11.36
N PRO A 129 -8.81 7.81 12.24
CA PRO A 129 -9.75 8.65 12.97
C PRO A 129 -10.64 9.53 12.08
N TYR A 130 -10.09 10.02 10.93
CA TYR A 130 -10.88 10.81 10.00
C TYR A 130 -12.00 9.99 9.36
N ILE A 131 -11.68 8.78 8.87
CA ILE A 131 -12.68 7.88 8.27
C ILE A 131 -13.76 7.52 9.29
N LEU A 132 -13.36 7.19 10.53
CA LEU A 132 -14.29 6.86 11.61
C LEU A 132 -15.22 8.01 11.96
N ALA A 133 -14.71 9.26 11.97
CA ALA A 133 -15.52 10.44 12.23
C ALA A 133 -16.48 10.78 11.07
N HIS A 134 -16.21 10.31 9.84
CA HIS A 134 -16.97 10.62 8.64
C HIS A 134 -17.73 9.42 8.05
N LYS A 135 -17.98 8.35 8.82
CA LYS A 135 -18.68 7.13 8.40
C LYS A 135 -20.03 7.39 7.68
N ASN A 136 -20.72 8.47 7.99
CA ASN A 136 -22.00 8.79 7.35
C ASN A 136 -21.84 9.26 5.88
N SER A 137 -20.72 9.88 5.55
CA SER A 137 -20.42 10.44 4.22
C SER A 137 -19.54 9.52 3.37
N ILE A 138 -18.60 8.80 3.99
CA ILE A 138 -17.75 7.82 3.33
C ILE A 138 -18.50 6.50 3.24
N LYS A 139 -18.53 5.87 2.07
CA LYS A 139 -19.35 4.68 1.82
C LYS A 139 -18.54 3.41 1.98
N ASP A 140 -19.16 2.40 2.58
CA ASP A 140 -18.61 1.05 2.62
C ASP A 140 -18.91 0.31 1.32
N MET A 141 -17.84 -0.10 0.62
CA MET A 141 -17.95 -0.89 -0.62
C MET A 141 -18.23 -2.36 -0.37
N GLY A 142 -18.12 -2.80 0.89
CA GLY A 142 -18.22 -4.20 1.27
C GLY A 142 -17.00 -5.04 0.88
N PRO A 143 -17.00 -6.34 1.21
CA PRO A 143 -15.97 -7.28 0.80
C PRO A 143 -16.04 -7.58 -0.70
N GLU A 144 -17.23 -7.60 -1.26
CA GLU A 144 -17.52 -7.61 -2.70
C GLU A 144 -17.95 -6.20 -3.12
N MET A 145 -17.30 -5.69 -4.17
CA MET A 145 -17.52 -4.32 -4.63
C MET A 145 -18.98 -4.06 -5.01
N ASN A 146 -19.63 -3.11 -4.35
CA ASN A 146 -20.98 -2.66 -4.69
C ASN A 146 -20.93 -1.67 -5.86
N TYR A 147 -21.15 -2.17 -7.08
CA TYR A 147 -21.06 -1.37 -8.31
C TYR A 147 -22.15 -0.30 -8.43
N GLU A 148 -23.35 -0.53 -7.89
CA GLU A 148 -24.42 0.47 -7.90
C GLU A 148 -24.03 1.70 -7.04
N LEU A 149 -23.54 1.41 -5.83
CA LEU A 149 -23.04 2.44 -4.93
C LEU A 149 -21.83 3.17 -5.55
N LEU A 150 -20.93 2.43 -6.19
CA LEU A 150 -19.76 2.97 -6.85
C LEU A 150 -20.13 3.94 -7.99
N LEU A 151 -21.12 3.59 -8.82
CA LEU A 151 -21.66 4.48 -9.87
C LEU A 151 -22.23 5.78 -9.28
N GLY A 152 -22.95 5.68 -8.15
CA GLY A 152 -23.46 6.85 -7.43
C GLY A 152 -22.37 7.75 -6.88
N LEU A 153 -21.25 7.18 -6.47
CA LEU A 153 -20.08 7.92 -5.97
C LEU A 153 -19.33 8.67 -7.07
N LYS A 154 -19.36 8.20 -8.31
CA LYS A 154 -18.61 8.78 -9.44
C LYS A 154 -17.13 9.01 -9.07
N PRO A 155 -16.38 7.96 -8.70
CA PRO A 155 -14.99 8.14 -8.30
C PRO A 155 -14.11 8.56 -9.47
N ASP A 156 -13.09 9.35 -9.18
CA ASP A 156 -12.00 9.65 -10.13
C ASP A 156 -11.08 8.44 -10.31
N VAL A 157 -10.96 7.61 -9.26
CA VAL A 157 -10.19 6.36 -9.28
C VAL A 157 -10.63 5.40 -8.18
N VAL A 158 -10.61 4.11 -8.50
CA VAL A 158 -10.74 3.00 -7.54
C VAL A 158 -9.38 2.33 -7.40
N LEU A 159 -8.85 2.29 -6.18
CA LEU A 159 -7.59 1.62 -5.88
C LEU A 159 -7.86 0.17 -5.47
N LEU A 160 -7.29 -0.75 -6.23
CA LEU A 160 -7.48 -2.18 -6.10
C LEU A 160 -6.23 -2.86 -5.54
N TYR A 161 -6.43 -3.91 -4.78
CA TYR A 161 -5.39 -4.92 -4.55
C TYR A 161 -5.77 -6.20 -5.29
N GLY A 162 -4.78 -7.02 -5.66
CA GLY A 162 -5.02 -8.22 -6.46
C GLY A 162 -4.72 -9.50 -5.68
N ILE A 163 -5.75 -10.29 -5.35
CA ILE A 163 -5.58 -11.62 -4.76
C ILE A 163 -6.29 -12.64 -5.65
N GLY A 164 -5.53 -13.55 -6.28
CA GLY A 164 -6.05 -14.67 -7.06
C GLY A 164 -6.65 -14.31 -8.41
N ASP A 165 -7.31 -15.28 -9.05
CA ASP A 165 -7.79 -15.23 -10.43
C ASP A 165 -9.04 -14.36 -10.66
N ALA A 166 -9.72 -13.91 -9.60
CA ALA A 166 -10.95 -13.12 -9.69
C ALA A 166 -10.73 -11.67 -10.21
N GLN A 167 -9.47 -11.26 -10.43
CA GLN A 167 -9.10 -9.88 -10.74
C GLN A 167 -9.64 -9.40 -12.10
N THR A 168 -9.70 -10.27 -13.09
CA THR A 168 -10.20 -9.91 -14.43
C THR A 168 -11.67 -9.52 -14.39
N ALA A 169 -12.51 -10.22 -13.64
CA ALA A 169 -13.94 -9.92 -13.57
C ALA A 169 -14.23 -8.52 -12.99
N VAL A 170 -13.48 -8.12 -11.95
CA VAL A 170 -13.61 -6.80 -11.33
C VAL A 170 -13.20 -5.71 -12.32
N THR A 171 -12.03 -5.86 -12.96
CA THR A 171 -11.52 -4.84 -13.90
C THR A 171 -12.36 -4.76 -15.17
N ASP A 172 -12.90 -5.87 -15.66
CA ASP A 172 -13.76 -5.86 -16.83
C ASP A 172 -15.09 -5.15 -16.54
N LYS A 173 -15.63 -5.35 -15.34
CA LYS A 173 -16.81 -4.60 -14.90
C LYS A 173 -16.55 -3.10 -14.72
N LEU A 174 -15.40 -2.71 -14.15
CA LEU A 174 -15.02 -1.30 -14.05
C LEU A 174 -14.82 -0.65 -15.43
N LYS A 175 -14.24 -1.37 -16.40
CA LYS A 175 -14.12 -0.90 -17.80
C LYS A 175 -15.49 -0.71 -18.46
N GLU A 176 -16.39 -1.69 -18.32
CA GLU A 176 -17.77 -1.62 -18.81
C GLU A 176 -18.49 -0.37 -18.26
N LEU A 177 -18.26 -0.05 -16.99
CA LEU A 177 -18.87 1.09 -16.31
C LEU A 177 -18.10 2.41 -16.52
N TYR A 178 -17.01 2.40 -17.28
CA TYR A 178 -16.12 3.55 -17.50
C TYR A 178 -15.58 4.17 -16.21
N ILE A 179 -15.33 3.35 -15.18
CA ILE A 179 -14.78 3.78 -13.90
C ILE A 179 -13.27 3.58 -13.92
N PRO A 180 -12.46 4.65 -13.75
CA PRO A 180 -11.00 4.51 -13.68
C PRO A 180 -10.58 3.71 -12.44
N TYR A 181 -9.55 2.88 -12.59
CA TYR A 181 -9.01 2.08 -11.52
C TYR A 181 -7.49 1.98 -11.62
N MET A 182 -6.84 1.65 -10.52
CA MET A 182 -5.42 1.33 -10.47
C MET A 182 -5.15 0.23 -9.46
N TYR A 183 -4.34 -0.76 -9.84
CA TYR A 183 -3.78 -1.72 -8.89
C TYR A 183 -2.62 -1.08 -8.13
N VAL A 184 -2.63 -1.27 -6.82
CA VAL A 184 -1.55 -0.88 -5.91
C VAL A 184 -0.95 -2.15 -5.33
N GLY A 185 0.31 -2.40 -5.65
CA GLY A 185 0.99 -3.66 -5.34
C GLY A 185 1.91 -3.60 -4.13
N GLU A 186 1.71 -2.66 -3.20
CA GLU A 186 2.60 -2.46 -2.06
C GLU A 186 2.75 -3.71 -1.18
N TYR A 187 1.72 -4.53 -1.11
CA TYR A 187 1.73 -5.76 -0.30
C TYR A 187 2.65 -6.85 -0.88
N LEU A 188 3.06 -6.72 -2.15
CA LEU A 188 3.96 -7.63 -2.85
C LEU A 188 5.44 -7.27 -2.68
N GLU A 189 5.73 -6.07 -2.16
CA GLU A 189 7.11 -5.62 -1.96
C GLU A 189 7.79 -6.46 -0.87
N GLU A 190 9.02 -6.86 -1.15
CA GLU A 190 9.84 -7.64 -0.23
C GLU A 190 10.46 -6.75 0.86
N SER A 191 10.60 -5.46 0.61
CA SER A 191 11.16 -4.48 1.53
C SER A 191 10.07 -3.68 2.26
N PRO A 192 10.19 -3.46 3.59
CA PRO A 192 9.32 -2.54 4.33
C PRO A 192 9.37 -1.12 3.77
N LEU A 193 10.55 -0.67 3.29
CA LEU A 193 10.72 0.63 2.66
C LEU A 193 10.08 0.66 1.27
N GLY A 194 10.17 -0.43 0.50
CA GLY A 194 9.48 -0.56 -0.78
C GLY A 194 7.97 -0.45 -0.64
N LYS A 195 7.38 -1.07 0.39
CA LYS A 195 5.95 -0.90 0.70
C LYS A 195 5.59 0.57 0.94
N ALA A 196 6.38 1.27 1.74
CA ALA A 196 6.14 2.67 2.07
C ALA A 196 6.28 3.60 0.85
N GLU A 197 7.16 3.27 -0.09
CA GLU A 197 7.46 4.10 -1.26
C GLU A 197 6.28 4.20 -2.25
N TRP A 198 5.34 3.27 -2.22
CA TRP A 198 4.09 3.37 -2.99
C TRP A 198 3.26 4.64 -2.68
N LEU A 199 3.52 5.28 -1.54
CA LEU A 199 2.97 6.60 -1.22
C LEU A 199 3.23 7.62 -2.33
N VAL A 200 4.39 7.53 -3.03
CA VAL A 200 4.73 8.43 -4.14
C VAL A 200 3.84 8.17 -5.36
N ALA A 201 3.51 6.90 -5.65
CA ALA A 201 2.57 6.56 -6.72
C ALA A 201 1.16 7.10 -6.44
N LEU A 202 0.71 7.05 -5.18
CA LEU A 202 -0.59 7.62 -4.80
C LEU A 202 -0.57 9.15 -4.80
N ALA A 203 0.54 9.76 -4.43
CA ALA A 203 0.73 11.21 -4.52
C ALA A 203 0.66 11.72 -5.97
N GLU A 204 1.11 10.92 -6.96
CA GLU A 204 0.98 11.24 -8.37
C GLU A 204 -0.48 11.38 -8.80
N LEU A 205 -1.39 10.54 -8.30
CA LEU A 205 -2.82 10.60 -8.59
C LEU A 205 -3.46 11.92 -8.12
N THR A 206 -2.96 12.50 -7.05
CA THR A 206 -3.51 13.70 -6.42
C THR A 206 -2.72 14.97 -6.78
N ASP A 207 -1.86 14.88 -7.78
CA ASP A 207 -1.00 15.98 -8.27
C ASP A 207 -0.10 16.55 -7.17
N SER A 208 0.40 15.67 -6.29
CA SER A 208 1.25 16.02 -5.13
C SER A 208 2.52 15.17 -5.04
N ARG A 209 3.03 14.68 -6.18
CA ARG A 209 4.20 13.80 -6.24
C ARG A 209 5.40 14.34 -5.46
N GLU A 210 5.75 15.61 -5.62
CA GLU A 210 6.90 16.22 -4.93
C GLU A 210 6.74 16.16 -3.40
N LYS A 211 5.52 16.42 -2.91
CA LYS A 211 5.20 16.26 -1.48
C LYS A 211 5.33 14.78 -1.05
N GLY A 212 4.87 13.85 -1.89
CA GLY A 212 5.03 12.41 -1.63
C GLY A 212 6.49 12.00 -1.52
N ILE A 213 7.34 12.49 -2.43
CA ILE A 213 8.79 12.26 -2.41
C ILE A 213 9.41 12.85 -1.12
N GLU A 214 9.04 14.07 -0.74
CA GLU A 214 9.54 14.73 0.47
C GLU A 214 9.19 13.92 1.72
N ILE A 215 7.94 13.49 1.86
CA ILE A 215 7.48 12.67 2.99
C ILE A 215 8.20 11.31 2.99
N PHE A 216 8.30 10.64 1.85
CA PHE A 216 8.96 9.34 1.77
C PHE A 216 10.44 9.42 2.15
N ARG A 217 11.18 10.44 1.71
CA ARG A 217 12.62 10.60 2.01
C ARG A 217 12.97 10.59 3.50
N GLU A 218 12.04 10.94 4.37
CA GLU A 218 12.27 10.93 5.82
C GLU A 218 12.09 9.53 6.44
N ILE A 219 11.35 8.63 5.77
CA ILE A 219 11.07 7.27 6.29
C ILE A 219 12.37 6.43 6.31
N PRO A 220 13.12 6.29 5.19
CA PRO A 220 14.36 5.52 5.19
C PRO A 220 15.40 6.05 6.19
N LYS A 221 15.50 7.38 6.37
CA LYS A 221 16.46 7.97 7.32
C LYS A 221 16.19 7.46 8.75
N ARG A 222 14.94 7.53 9.21
CA ARG A 222 14.57 7.03 10.55
C ARG A 222 14.76 5.52 10.66
N TYR A 223 14.39 4.79 9.61
CA TYR A 223 14.52 3.34 9.55
C TYR A 223 16.00 2.90 9.67
N GLN A 224 16.90 3.51 8.91
CA GLN A 224 18.34 3.19 8.91
C GLN A 224 19.02 3.51 10.24
N VAL A 225 18.61 4.58 10.92
CA VAL A 225 19.13 4.90 12.27
C VAL A 225 18.79 3.77 13.25
N LEU A 226 17.57 3.25 13.21
CA LEU A 226 17.15 2.14 14.07
C LEU A 226 17.84 0.83 13.70
N LYS A 227 17.92 0.51 12.42
CA LYS A 227 18.62 -0.69 11.92
C LYS A 227 20.08 -0.72 12.35
N ALA A 228 20.78 0.42 12.32
CA ALA A 228 22.19 0.51 12.74
C ALA A 228 22.41 0.11 14.21
N LEU A 229 21.39 0.24 15.08
CA LEU A 229 21.50 -0.17 16.49
C LEU A 229 21.70 -1.69 16.63
N THR A 230 21.22 -2.47 15.66
CA THR A 230 21.26 -3.94 15.71
C THR A 230 22.42 -4.58 14.95
N GLU A 231 23.24 -3.77 14.24
CA GLU A 231 24.36 -4.28 13.42
C GLU A 231 25.44 -5.01 14.25
N SER A 232 25.64 -4.60 15.51
CA SER A 232 26.62 -5.19 16.41
C SER A 232 26.05 -6.28 17.31
N VAL A 233 24.79 -6.66 17.14
CA VAL A 233 24.14 -7.70 17.95
C VAL A 233 24.69 -9.08 17.57
N GLU A 234 25.36 -9.73 18.51
CA GLU A 234 25.92 -11.08 18.35
C GLU A 234 24.89 -12.17 18.63
N GLN A 235 24.04 -11.98 19.63
CA GLN A 235 23.00 -12.93 20.02
C GLN A 235 21.67 -12.58 19.38
N ARG A 236 21.33 -13.30 18.32
CA ARG A 236 20.12 -13.10 17.55
C ARG A 236 19.06 -14.14 17.95
N PRO A 237 17.98 -13.73 18.66
CA PRO A 237 16.93 -14.67 19.04
C PRO A 237 16.18 -15.17 17.80
N THR A 238 15.69 -16.40 17.89
CA THR A 238 14.91 -17.03 16.83
C THR A 238 13.42 -16.68 16.97
N VAL A 239 12.78 -16.37 15.83
CA VAL A 239 11.40 -15.84 15.80
C VAL A 239 10.50 -16.71 14.92
N MET A 240 9.38 -17.17 15.49
CA MET A 240 8.28 -17.78 14.77
C MET A 240 7.23 -16.72 14.42
N LEU A 241 6.73 -16.74 13.19
CA LEU A 241 5.77 -15.78 12.67
C LEU A 241 4.39 -16.41 12.45
N ASN A 242 3.35 -15.61 12.64
CA ASN A 242 1.94 -15.93 12.38
C ASN A 242 1.36 -17.04 13.27
N PRO A 243 0.05 -17.23 13.28
CA PRO A 243 -0.60 -18.39 13.89
C PRO A 243 -0.76 -19.52 12.87
N PRO A 244 -1.04 -20.76 13.31
CA PRO A 244 -1.53 -21.80 12.43
C PRO A 244 -2.91 -21.43 11.87
N TRP A 245 -3.22 -21.93 10.69
CA TRP A 245 -4.53 -21.80 10.06
C TRP A 245 -5.03 -23.18 9.61
N ASN A 246 -6.14 -23.62 10.17
CA ASN A 246 -6.65 -24.98 9.99
C ASN A 246 -5.56 -26.03 10.32
N ASP A 247 -5.26 -26.93 9.39
CA ASP A 247 -4.25 -27.99 9.55
C ASP A 247 -2.88 -27.65 8.96
N SER A 248 -2.60 -26.37 8.77
CA SER A 248 -1.32 -25.89 8.20
C SER A 248 -0.83 -24.62 8.91
N TRP A 249 0.44 -24.30 8.67
CA TRP A 249 1.02 -23.03 9.07
C TRP A 249 1.60 -22.33 7.85
N VAL A 250 1.08 -21.14 7.55
CA VAL A 250 1.52 -20.37 6.38
C VAL A 250 2.78 -19.60 6.73
N MET A 251 3.92 -20.08 6.21
CA MET A 251 5.24 -19.52 6.48
C MET A 251 5.60 -18.48 5.43
N PRO A 252 5.85 -17.22 5.84
CA PRO A 252 6.38 -16.21 4.93
C PRO A 252 7.68 -16.64 4.24
N SER A 253 7.97 -16.04 3.09
CA SER A 253 9.26 -16.16 2.44
C SER A 253 10.38 -15.56 3.32
N THR A 254 11.58 -16.08 3.20
CA THR A 254 12.80 -15.47 3.78
C THR A 254 13.10 -14.09 3.17
N GLN A 255 12.53 -13.81 1.99
CA GLN A 255 12.62 -12.51 1.30
C GLN A 255 11.45 -11.58 1.58
N SER A 256 10.46 -12.02 2.40
CA SER A 256 9.31 -11.18 2.71
C SER A 256 9.69 -9.96 3.56
N TYR A 257 8.92 -8.89 3.41
CA TYR A 257 9.12 -7.68 4.23
C TYR A 257 9.12 -7.96 5.74
N MET A 258 8.36 -8.98 6.19
CA MET A 258 8.31 -9.33 7.62
C MET A 258 9.58 -10.07 8.06
N ALA A 259 10.10 -10.97 7.23
CA ALA A 259 11.41 -11.61 7.50
C ALA A 259 12.55 -10.58 7.48
N GLN A 260 12.47 -9.59 6.60
CA GLN A 260 13.40 -8.45 6.56
C GLN A 260 13.32 -7.63 7.86
N LEU A 261 12.11 -7.27 8.35
CA LEU A 261 11.93 -6.56 9.61
C LEU A 261 12.50 -7.32 10.80
N VAL A 262 12.28 -8.64 10.87
CA VAL A 262 12.86 -9.48 11.92
C VAL A 262 14.39 -9.45 11.86
N THR A 263 14.96 -9.55 10.66
CA THR A 263 16.41 -9.51 10.46
C THR A 263 16.99 -8.14 10.81
N ASP A 264 16.35 -7.06 10.37
CA ASP A 264 16.77 -5.68 10.64
C ASP A 264 16.61 -5.31 12.13
N ALA A 265 15.70 -5.99 12.84
CA ALA A 265 15.54 -5.86 14.30
C ALA A 265 16.56 -6.70 15.11
N GLY A 266 17.56 -7.31 14.49
CA GLY A 266 18.60 -8.09 15.18
C GLY A 266 18.15 -9.49 15.58
N ALA A 267 17.14 -10.09 14.94
CA ALA A 267 16.66 -11.43 15.21
C ALA A 267 16.73 -12.34 13.97
N ASP A 268 16.48 -13.63 14.14
CA ASP A 268 16.50 -14.62 13.09
C ASP A 268 15.12 -15.24 12.87
N TYR A 269 14.55 -15.02 11.67
CA TYR A 269 13.36 -15.77 11.27
C TYR A 269 13.66 -17.27 11.20
N ILE A 270 12.89 -18.06 11.94
CA ILE A 270 13.23 -19.48 12.18
C ILE A 270 13.10 -20.37 10.94
N TYR A 271 12.18 -20.08 10.01
CA TYR A 271 11.95 -20.90 8.82
C TYR A 271 12.79 -20.41 7.64
N LYS A 272 13.75 -21.24 7.21
CA LYS A 272 14.72 -20.88 6.16
C LYS A 272 14.46 -21.53 4.79
N GLU A 273 13.49 -22.45 4.71
CA GLU A 273 13.29 -23.27 3.51
C GLU A 273 12.47 -22.58 2.41
N ASN A 274 11.69 -21.55 2.75
CA ASN A 274 10.91 -20.82 1.76
C ASN A 274 11.70 -19.63 1.22
N THR A 275 12.33 -19.80 0.07
CA THR A 275 13.03 -18.75 -0.68
C THR A 275 12.25 -18.22 -1.88
N SER A 276 10.98 -18.62 -2.04
CA SER A 276 10.09 -18.13 -3.10
C SER A 276 9.62 -16.70 -2.81
N ASN A 277 8.91 -16.08 -3.73
CA ASN A 277 8.32 -14.75 -3.55
C ASN A 277 6.92 -14.77 -2.91
N SER A 278 6.49 -15.91 -2.36
CA SER A 278 5.17 -16.08 -1.74
C SER A 278 5.27 -16.90 -0.47
N SER A 279 4.27 -16.78 0.39
CA SER A 279 4.14 -17.63 1.57
C SER A 279 3.83 -19.08 1.19
N THR A 280 4.34 -20.04 1.95
CA THR A 280 4.17 -21.49 1.70
C THR A 280 3.55 -22.17 2.92
N PRO A 281 2.51 -22.97 2.78
CA PRO A 281 1.96 -23.75 3.89
C PRO A 281 2.90 -24.93 4.23
N ILE A 282 3.12 -25.16 5.53
CA ILE A 282 3.79 -26.35 6.08
C ILE A 282 2.84 -27.11 6.99
N GLY A 283 3.06 -28.44 7.12
CA GLY A 283 2.28 -29.26 8.03
C GLY A 283 2.52 -28.90 9.49
N LEU A 284 1.50 -29.10 10.35
CA LEU A 284 1.58 -28.78 11.79
C LEU A 284 2.69 -29.52 12.53
N GLU A 285 3.08 -30.72 12.10
CA GLU A 285 4.21 -31.46 12.71
C GLU A 285 5.54 -30.71 12.52
N THR A 286 5.80 -30.23 11.30
CA THR A 286 6.99 -29.41 11.01
C THR A 286 6.94 -28.10 11.78
N ALA A 287 5.78 -27.42 11.78
CA ALA A 287 5.60 -26.18 12.52
C ALA A 287 5.81 -26.38 14.04
N TYR A 288 5.33 -27.49 14.59
CA TYR A 288 5.53 -27.84 16.00
C TYR A 288 7.03 -27.99 16.34
N LYS A 289 7.80 -28.67 15.51
CA LYS A 289 9.26 -28.81 15.72
C LYS A 289 9.99 -27.47 15.67
N LEU A 290 9.53 -26.54 14.84
CA LEU A 290 10.10 -25.19 14.74
C LEU A 290 9.74 -24.34 15.97
N ILE A 291 8.47 -24.27 16.35
CA ILE A 291 8.02 -23.40 17.44
C ILE A 291 8.57 -23.83 18.82
N GLN A 292 8.88 -25.12 19.00
CA GLN A 292 9.55 -25.60 20.21
C GLN A 292 10.98 -25.04 20.36
N LYS A 293 11.58 -24.51 19.30
CA LYS A 293 12.92 -23.91 19.28
C LYS A 293 12.89 -22.40 19.24
N ALA A 294 11.74 -21.80 18.87
CA ALA A 294 11.62 -20.36 18.71
C ALA A 294 11.68 -19.65 20.06
N ASP A 295 12.58 -18.67 20.17
CA ASP A 295 12.71 -17.82 21.37
C ASP A 295 11.51 -16.87 21.48
N TYR A 296 10.99 -16.38 20.35
CA TYR A 296 9.83 -15.50 20.28
C TYR A 296 8.78 -16.05 19.31
N TRP A 297 7.52 -15.78 19.63
CA TRP A 297 6.39 -16.00 18.72
C TRP A 297 5.62 -14.69 18.55
N ILE A 298 5.56 -14.15 17.33
CA ILE A 298 4.93 -12.87 17.05
C ILE A 298 3.86 -12.95 15.96
N ASN A 299 2.96 -11.96 15.92
CA ASN A 299 1.83 -11.87 14.98
C ASN A 299 0.86 -13.05 15.11
N VAL A 300 0.44 -13.33 16.32
CA VAL A 300 -0.33 -14.54 16.67
C VAL A 300 -1.83 -14.44 16.41
N GLY A 301 -2.22 -13.64 15.42
CA GLY A 301 -3.61 -13.51 14.96
C GLY A 301 -4.42 -12.54 15.82
N MET A 302 -5.58 -12.99 16.31
CA MET A 302 -6.49 -12.11 17.04
C MET A 302 -6.31 -12.14 18.57
N ALA A 303 -5.51 -13.07 19.09
CA ALA A 303 -5.32 -13.23 20.53
C ALA A 303 -4.70 -11.97 21.15
N SER A 304 -5.26 -11.53 22.28
CA SER A 304 -4.79 -10.39 23.08
C SER A 304 -4.19 -10.80 24.42
N THR A 305 -4.38 -12.07 24.81
CA THR A 305 -3.82 -12.69 26.02
C THR A 305 -3.26 -14.07 25.70
N LEU A 306 -2.39 -14.60 26.58
CA LEU A 306 -1.87 -15.98 26.45
C LEU A 306 -2.99 -17.02 26.58
N ASP A 307 -4.01 -16.77 27.41
CA ASP A 307 -5.11 -17.71 27.60
C ASP A 307 -6.03 -17.77 26.38
N GLU A 308 -6.29 -16.64 25.72
CA GLU A 308 -6.95 -16.62 24.42
C GLU A 308 -6.14 -17.39 23.37
N LEU A 309 -4.82 -17.15 23.30
CA LEU A 309 -3.93 -17.85 22.37
C LEU A 309 -3.96 -19.37 22.59
N LYS A 310 -3.87 -19.83 23.85
CA LYS A 310 -3.95 -21.26 24.22
C LYS A 310 -5.30 -21.88 23.85
N THR A 311 -6.38 -21.10 24.00
CA THR A 311 -7.74 -21.55 23.65
C THR A 311 -7.90 -21.78 22.15
N VAL A 312 -7.40 -20.83 21.32
CA VAL A 312 -7.53 -20.93 19.85
C VAL A 312 -6.47 -21.85 19.22
N ASN A 313 -5.36 -22.08 19.93
CA ASN A 313 -4.23 -22.90 19.46
C ASN A 313 -3.80 -23.98 20.48
N PRO A 314 -4.68 -24.89 20.91
CA PRO A 314 -4.41 -25.83 22.02
C PRO A 314 -3.25 -26.78 21.75
N LYS A 315 -2.88 -27.03 20.48
CA LYS A 315 -1.76 -27.89 20.11
C LYS A 315 -0.38 -27.27 20.39
N PHE A 316 -0.32 -25.95 20.67
CA PHE A 316 0.92 -25.19 20.82
C PHE A 316 1.07 -24.54 22.21
N VAL A 317 0.28 -24.98 23.19
CA VAL A 317 0.29 -24.43 24.57
C VAL A 317 1.64 -24.64 25.28
N ASP A 318 2.39 -25.66 24.87
CA ASP A 318 3.70 -26.02 25.39
C ASP A 318 4.86 -25.47 24.53
N ALA A 319 4.58 -24.59 23.56
CA ALA A 319 5.62 -23.92 22.77
C ALA A 319 6.58 -23.15 23.70
N LYS A 320 7.88 -23.13 23.37
CA LYS A 320 8.92 -22.46 24.16
C LYS A 320 8.52 -21.02 24.49
N ALA A 321 8.16 -20.23 23.48
CA ALA A 321 7.76 -18.83 23.66
C ALA A 321 6.54 -18.67 24.59
N VAL A 322 5.59 -19.63 24.62
CA VAL A 322 4.42 -19.60 25.53
C VAL A 322 4.86 -19.86 26.97
N ARG A 323 5.75 -20.83 27.19
CA ARG A 323 6.28 -21.14 28.53
C ARG A 323 7.13 -20.00 29.11
N GLU A 324 7.94 -19.37 28.24
CA GLU A 324 8.86 -18.28 28.59
C GLU A 324 8.19 -16.90 28.56
N LYS A 325 6.91 -16.86 28.16
CA LYS A 325 6.11 -15.60 28.03
C LYS A 325 6.76 -14.60 27.07
N THR A 326 7.31 -15.07 25.93
CA THR A 326 7.90 -14.25 24.89
C THR A 326 7.01 -14.21 23.64
N VAL A 327 5.70 -14.09 23.86
CA VAL A 327 4.70 -13.99 22.79
C VAL A 327 4.23 -12.55 22.67
N TYR A 328 4.27 -12.01 21.44
CA TYR A 328 3.82 -10.67 21.13
C TYR A 328 2.85 -10.65 19.95
N ASN A 329 1.90 -9.73 19.98
CA ASN A 329 0.97 -9.58 18.87
C ASN A 329 0.87 -8.12 18.41
N ASN A 330 0.67 -7.93 17.11
CA ASN A 330 0.60 -6.64 16.44
C ASN A 330 -0.79 -5.97 16.55
N ASN A 331 -1.54 -6.25 17.60
CA ASN A 331 -2.91 -5.78 17.79
C ASN A 331 -3.09 -4.83 18.99
N LEU A 332 -2.03 -4.13 19.40
CA LEU A 332 -2.12 -3.16 20.51
C LEU A 332 -3.12 -2.03 20.18
N ARG A 333 -3.17 -1.62 18.93
CA ARG A 333 -4.01 -0.52 18.46
C ARG A 333 -5.17 -1.04 17.62
N THR A 334 -6.10 -1.69 18.31
CA THR A 334 -7.31 -2.25 17.68
C THR A 334 -8.54 -1.44 18.10
N THR A 335 -9.41 -1.10 17.14
CA THR A 335 -10.70 -0.46 17.42
C THR A 335 -11.68 -1.46 18.04
N PRO A 336 -12.75 -0.99 18.74
CA PRO A 336 -13.78 -1.88 19.26
C PRO A 336 -14.46 -2.77 18.21
N THR A 337 -14.47 -2.35 16.96
CA THR A 337 -15.04 -3.09 15.81
C THR A 337 -14.05 -4.05 15.15
N GLY A 338 -12.79 -4.10 15.61
CA GLY A 338 -11.76 -5.01 15.12
C GLY A 338 -10.81 -4.41 14.09
N GLY A 339 -10.94 -3.12 13.75
CA GLY A 339 -9.95 -2.42 12.93
C GLY A 339 -8.58 -2.41 13.61
N ASN A 340 -7.53 -2.83 12.90
CA ASN A 340 -6.18 -2.93 13.45
C ASN A 340 -5.24 -1.97 12.72
N ASP A 341 -4.74 -0.97 13.46
CA ASP A 341 -3.87 0.11 12.94
C ASP A 341 -2.54 -0.41 12.37
N TYR A 342 -2.07 -1.57 12.82
CA TYR A 342 -0.88 -2.20 12.23
C TYR A 342 -1.08 -2.49 10.73
N TRP A 343 -2.23 -3.00 10.32
CA TRP A 343 -2.52 -3.29 8.91
C TRP A 343 -2.85 -2.04 8.09
N GLU A 344 -3.02 -0.91 8.76
CA GLU A 344 -3.31 0.37 8.14
C GLU A 344 -2.08 1.29 8.13
N SER A 345 -1.69 1.85 9.27
CA SER A 345 -0.67 2.90 9.31
C SER A 345 0.78 2.40 9.27
N ALA A 346 1.05 1.14 9.61
CA ALA A 346 2.41 0.59 9.60
C ALA A 346 3.06 0.60 8.20
N VAL A 347 2.27 0.60 7.12
CA VAL A 347 2.78 0.67 5.75
C VAL A 347 3.62 1.93 5.50
N VAL A 348 3.26 3.06 6.10
CA VAL A 348 3.98 4.33 5.99
C VAL A 348 4.86 4.64 7.20
N ARG A 349 4.93 3.71 8.16
CA ARG A 349 5.69 3.82 9.42
C ARG A 349 6.52 2.57 9.72
N PRO A 350 7.27 2.03 8.75
CA PRO A 350 8.09 0.84 8.97
C PRO A 350 9.18 1.06 10.01
N ASP A 351 9.62 2.29 10.20
CA ASP A 351 10.52 2.71 11.28
C ASP A 351 9.92 2.44 12.68
N VAL A 352 8.63 2.70 12.87
CA VAL A 352 7.95 2.44 14.15
C VAL A 352 7.78 0.93 14.39
N VAL A 353 7.48 0.17 13.33
CA VAL A 353 7.44 -1.30 13.44
C VAL A 353 8.80 -1.87 13.79
N LEU A 354 9.85 -1.40 13.12
CA LEU A 354 11.23 -1.81 13.42
C LEU A 354 11.62 -1.47 14.85
N ARG A 355 11.27 -0.28 15.34
CA ARG A 355 11.53 0.14 16.72
C ARG A 355 10.85 -0.79 17.73
N ASP A 356 9.58 -1.14 17.51
CA ASP A 356 8.84 -2.06 18.38
C ASP A 356 9.52 -3.45 18.39
N LEU A 357 9.94 -3.95 17.25
CA LEU A 357 10.62 -5.24 17.14
C LEU A 357 12.01 -5.23 17.82
N ILE A 358 12.76 -4.14 17.69
CA ILE A 358 14.03 -3.97 18.42
C ILE A 358 13.78 -3.97 19.93
N HIS A 359 12.78 -3.24 20.40
CA HIS A 359 12.42 -3.25 21.82
C HIS A 359 12.03 -4.66 22.32
N ILE A 360 11.32 -5.44 21.50
CA ILE A 360 10.93 -6.82 21.84
C ILE A 360 12.13 -7.74 21.93
N PHE A 361 13.06 -7.67 20.98
CA PHE A 361 14.17 -8.61 20.89
C PHE A 361 15.40 -8.15 21.68
N HIS A 362 15.59 -6.83 21.82
CA HIS A 362 16.76 -6.16 22.40
C HIS A 362 16.31 -4.93 23.21
N PRO A 363 15.61 -5.13 24.33
CA PRO A 363 15.04 -4.01 25.13
C PRO A 363 16.10 -3.05 25.67
N GLU A 364 17.35 -3.48 25.72
CA GLU A 364 18.50 -2.62 26.11
C GLU A 364 18.87 -1.59 25.04
N LEU A 365 18.52 -1.79 23.76
CA LEU A 365 18.82 -0.88 22.68
C LEU A 365 17.77 0.22 22.49
N VAL A 366 16.53 -0.08 22.81
CA VAL A 366 15.39 0.86 22.69
C VAL A 366 14.47 0.72 23.89
N SER A 367 14.27 1.82 24.61
CA SER A 367 13.46 1.85 25.85
C SER A 367 12.06 2.43 25.66
N ASP A 368 11.67 2.83 24.46
CA ASP A 368 10.36 3.40 24.17
C ASP A 368 9.24 2.37 24.38
N SER A 369 8.04 2.85 24.74
CA SER A 369 6.86 1.98 24.79
C SER A 369 6.50 1.46 23.41
N LEU A 370 5.99 0.22 23.36
CA LEU A 370 5.46 -0.38 22.15
C LEU A 370 4.32 0.45 21.56
N TYR A 371 4.27 0.56 20.25
CA TYR A 371 3.23 1.29 19.53
C TYR A 371 2.21 0.37 18.86
N TYR A 372 2.66 -0.61 18.10
CA TYR A 372 1.80 -1.58 17.40
C TYR A 372 1.67 -2.92 18.14
N TYR A 373 2.73 -3.32 18.83
CA TYR A 373 2.80 -4.61 19.46
C TYR A 373 2.35 -4.57 20.93
N ARG A 374 1.77 -5.67 21.38
CA ARG A 374 1.51 -5.94 22.80
C ARG A 374 2.19 -7.24 23.22
N HIS A 375 2.66 -7.27 24.44
CA HIS A 375 3.05 -8.50 25.10
C HIS A 375 1.80 -9.26 25.53
N LEU A 376 1.73 -10.57 25.28
CA LEU A 376 0.63 -11.41 25.74
C LEU A 376 0.98 -11.98 27.13
N GLU A 377 0.15 -11.65 28.11
CA GLU A 377 0.27 -12.12 29.49
C GLU A 377 -0.87 -13.06 29.87
#